data_5eeabe0bbaad9be3ea37f91cae7ab5e2
#
_entry.id   5eeabe0bbaad9be3ea37f91cae7ab5e2
#
_cell.length_a   1.000
_cell.length_b   1.000
_cell.length_c   1.000
_cell.angle_alpha   90.00
_cell.angle_beta   90.00
_cell.angle_gamma   90.00
#
_symmetry.space_group_name_H-M   'P 1'
#
loop_
_entity.id
_entity.type
_entity.pdbx_description
1 polymer ?
#
loop_
_entity_poly.entity_id
_entity_poly.type
_entity_poly.pdbx_seq_one_letter_code
_entity_poly.pdbx_strand_id
1 'polypeptide(L)'
;MSQLRAASLRITCFVMFTVLAGVAVLEGKTLPADACTLLPDTQVSKVLNQTFGSPSKNWAPVVAPSKVRGTDCKYRTPSGSEFLFRIYVEPSADVAKETFKKLSTHFGPNKTADGNWDEAYFDSRHSLHVRKGKERYYMRLKPVGTDADQTEKQLKNLAASVAGQL
;
A
#
# COMPACT_ATOMS: atom_id res chain seq x y z
N MET A 1 32.19 -41.82 -74.40
CA MET A 1 30.74 -41.56 -74.20
C MET A 1 30.48 -41.51 -72.69
N SER A 2 30.44 -40.35 -72.12
CA SER A 2 30.19 -40.24 -70.68
C SER A 2 29.39 -38.92 -70.40
N GLN A 3 28.17 -39.14 -70.03
CA GLN A 3 27.24 -38.04 -69.76
C GLN A 3 27.45 -37.50 -68.33
N LEU A 4 27.89 -36.21 -68.23
CA LEU A 4 27.91 -35.49 -67.00
C LEU A 4 26.51 -34.92 -66.69
N ARG A 5 25.91 -35.39 -65.58
CA ARG A 5 24.67 -34.85 -65.04
C ARG A 5 25.04 -33.74 -64.07
N ALA A 6 24.64 -32.54 -64.39
CA ALA A 6 24.71 -31.36 -63.51
C ALA A 6 23.60 -31.46 -62.47
N ALA A 7 23.96 -31.52 -61.18
CA ALA A 7 23.06 -31.36 -60.05
C ALA A 7 22.88 -29.90 -59.71
N SER A 8 21.67 -29.40 -59.89
CA SER A 8 21.27 -28.07 -59.54
C SER A 8 20.97 -27.98 -58.01
N LEU A 9 21.83 -27.33 -57.26
CA LEU A 9 21.65 -27.08 -55.86
C LEU A 9 20.76 -25.84 -55.68
N ARG A 10 19.49 -26.04 -55.31
CA ARG A 10 18.59 -24.96 -54.96
C ARG A 10 18.81 -24.58 -53.48
N ILE A 11 19.46 -23.47 -53.23
CA ILE A 11 19.59 -22.85 -51.91
C ILE A 11 18.29 -22.11 -51.62
N THR A 12 17.48 -22.67 -50.76
CA THR A 12 16.27 -22.04 -50.27
C THR A 12 16.65 -21.18 -49.07
N CYS A 13 16.78 -19.87 -49.25
CA CYS A 13 16.95 -18.90 -48.15
C CYS A 13 15.64 -18.84 -47.37
N PHE A 14 15.63 -19.44 -46.18
CA PHE A 14 14.60 -19.23 -45.20
C PHE A 14 14.90 -17.89 -44.47
N VAL A 15 14.19 -16.84 -44.84
CA VAL A 15 14.20 -15.58 -44.10
C VAL A 15 13.30 -15.76 -42.90
N MET A 16 13.89 -16.03 -41.73
CA MET A 16 13.19 -16.01 -40.46
C MET A 16 12.91 -14.53 -40.06
N PHE A 17 11.68 -14.12 -40.30
CA PHE A 17 11.15 -12.90 -39.73
C PHE A 17 10.88 -13.10 -38.24
N THR A 18 11.82 -12.72 -37.38
CA THR A 18 11.58 -12.60 -35.94
C THR A 18 10.75 -11.33 -35.69
N VAL A 19 9.46 -11.50 -35.54
CA VAL A 19 8.56 -10.45 -35.03
C VAL A 19 8.85 -10.29 -33.54
N LEU A 20 9.67 -9.30 -33.19
CA LEU A 20 9.74 -8.82 -31.80
C LEU A 20 8.41 -8.11 -31.49
N ALA A 21 7.48 -8.86 -30.91
CA ALA A 21 6.32 -8.27 -30.25
C ALA A 21 6.82 -7.51 -29.02
N GLY A 22 7.06 -6.21 -29.19
CA GLY A 22 7.29 -5.30 -28.08
C GLY A 22 6.03 -5.27 -27.21
N VAL A 23 6.06 -5.98 -26.09
CA VAL A 23 5.04 -5.83 -25.06
C VAL A 23 5.26 -4.44 -24.46
N ALA A 24 4.50 -3.46 -24.93
CA ALA A 24 4.38 -2.18 -24.25
C ALA A 24 3.73 -2.47 -22.90
N VAL A 25 4.53 -2.55 -21.85
CA VAL A 25 4.03 -2.51 -20.49
C VAL A 25 3.41 -1.12 -20.33
N LEU A 26 2.09 -1.04 -20.49
CA LEU A 26 1.33 0.10 -20.05
C LEU A 26 1.54 0.19 -18.52
N GLU A 27 2.46 1.06 -18.11
CA GLU A 27 2.50 1.53 -16.72
C GLU A 27 1.16 2.22 -16.44
N GLY A 28 0.18 1.41 -16.07
CA GLY A 28 -1.08 1.92 -15.58
C GLY A 28 -0.77 2.81 -14.39
N LYS A 29 -1.06 4.11 -14.50
CA LYS A 29 -1.14 5.01 -13.34
C LYS A 29 -2.10 4.34 -12.36
N THR A 30 -1.57 3.57 -11.44
CA THR A 30 -2.35 3.06 -10.33
C THR A 30 -2.84 4.28 -9.56
N LEU A 31 -4.15 4.53 -9.63
CA LEU A 31 -4.77 5.53 -8.78
C LEU A 31 -4.36 5.22 -7.33
N PRO A 32 -4.02 6.22 -6.53
CA PRO A 32 -3.71 5.98 -5.13
C PRO A 32 -4.87 5.23 -4.49
N ALA A 33 -4.56 4.17 -3.73
CA ALA A 33 -5.57 3.39 -3.05
C ALA A 33 -6.50 4.32 -2.27
N ASP A 34 -7.81 4.15 -2.42
CA ASP A 34 -8.78 4.97 -1.70
C ASP A 34 -8.90 4.48 -0.25
N ALA A 35 -8.41 5.29 0.68
CA ALA A 35 -8.46 4.96 2.11
C ALA A 35 -9.88 4.60 2.57
N CYS A 36 -10.92 5.33 2.15
CA CYS A 36 -12.28 5.07 2.59
C CYS A 36 -12.89 3.79 2.00
N THR A 37 -12.42 3.35 0.83
CA THR A 37 -12.84 2.08 0.22
C THR A 37 -12.22 0.87 0.92
N LEU A 38 -10.94 1.01 1.36
CA LEU A 38 -10.23 -0.08 2.05
C LEU A 38 -10.77 -0.33 3.47
N LEU A 39 -11.32 0.69 4.13
CA LEU A 39 -11.91 0.57 5.46
C LEU A 39 -13.31 1.19 5.48
N PRO A 40 -14.38 0.41 5.24
CA PRO A 40 -15.76 0.87 5.42
C PRO A 40 -16.07 1.26 6.87
N ASP A 41 -16.96 2.24 7.08
CA ASP A 41 -17.38 2.73 8.40
C ASP A 41 -17.96 1.62 9.30
N THR A 42 -18.68 0.67 8.72
CA THR A 42 -19.22 -0.50 9.42
C THR A 42 -18.12 -1.37 10.03
N GLN A 43 -17.01 -1.57 9.32
CA GLN A 43 -15.88 -2.33 9.80
C GLN A 43 -15.12 -1.58 10.90
N VAL A 44 -14.90 -0.27 10.72
CA VAL A 44 -14.27 0.59 11.71
C VAL A 44 -15.10 0.61 12.99
N SER A 45 -16.41 0.81 12.87
CA SER A 45 -17.35 0.82 14.00
C SER A 45 -17.34 -0.49 14.78
N LYS A 46 -17.34 -1.62 14.06
CA LYS A 46 -17.30 -2.96 14.68
C LYS A 46 -16.03 -3.21 15.47
N VAL A 47 -14.86 -2.89 14.87
CA VAL A 47 -13.56 -3.19 15.50
C VAL A 47 -13.28 -2.25 16.67
N LEU A 48 -13.61 -0.96 16.52
CA LEU A 48 -13.38 0.05 17.56
C LEU A 48 -14.49 0.07 18.62
N ASN A 49 -15.56 -0.72 18.44
CA ASN A 49 -16.72 -0.77 19.31
C ASN A 49 -17.33 0.61 19.58
N GLN A 50 -17.43 1.42 18.52
CA GLN A 50 -17.98 2.78 18.54
C GLN A 50 -18.78 3.00 17.25
N THR A 51 -19.87 3.78 17.31
CA THR A 51 -20.64 4.14 16.11
C THR A 51 -19.99 5.35 15.45
N PHE A 52 -19.39 5.14 14.31
CA PHE A 52 -18.84 6.20 13.46
C PHE A 52 -19.87 6.58 12.38
N GLY A 53 -19.94 7.88 12.08
CA GLY A 53 -20.70 8.39 10.93
C GLY A 53 -19.95 8.15 9.62
N SER A 54 -20.60 8.52 8.51
CA SER A 54 -20.02 8.44 7.18
C SER A 54 -18.65 9.11 7.13
N PRO A 55 -17.62 8.45 6.57
CA PRO A 55 -16.27 8.99 6.55
C PRO A 55 -16.14 10.19 5.61
N SER A 56 -15.22 11.08 5.93
CA SER A 56 -14.77 12.14 5.03
C SER A 56 -13.45 11.78 4.39
N LYS A 57 -13.42 11.85 3.04
CA LYS A 57 -12.21 11.64 2.25
C LYS A 57 -11.47 12.94 2.02
N ASN A 58 -10.15 12.91 2.21
CA ASN A 58 -9.26 14.04 1.95
C ASN A 58 -7.96 13.56 1.30
N TRP A 59 -7.22 14.49 0.73
CA TRP A 59 -5.84 14.21 0.34
C TRP A 59 -4.93 14.26 1.55
N ALA A 60 -4.11 13.23 1.72
CA ALA A 60 -3.07 13.22 2.72
C ALA A 60 -1.95 14.21 2.36
N PRO A 61 -1.25 14.79 3.36
CA PRO A 61 -0.08 15.61 3.09
C PRO A 61 0.99 14.83 2.34
N VAL A 62 1.70 15.52 1.45
CA VAL A 62 2.88 14.95 0.81
C VAL A 62 3.97 14.75 1.86
N VAL A 63 4.55 13.57 1.92
CA VAL A 63 5.60 13.22 2.87
C VAL A 63 6.92 13.02 2.13
N ALA A 64 7.95 13.78 2.51
CA ALA A 64 9.31 13.53 2.02
C ALA A 64 9.81 12.18 2.55
N PRO A 65 10.63 11.43 1.78
CA PRO A 65 11.29 11.85 0.54
C PRO A 65 10.51 11.54 -0.73
N SER A 66 9.47 10.71 -0.69
CA SER A 66 8.83 10.16 -1.89
C SER A 66 8.01 11.16 -2.69
N LYS A 67 7.61 12.28 -2.08
CA LYS A 67 6.72 13.30 -2.67
C LYS A 67 5.37 12.74 -3.17
N VAL A 68 5.00 11.53 -2.75
CA VAL A 68 3.73 10.91 -3.10
C VAL A 68 2.60 11.54 -2.30
N ARG A 69 1.48 11.78 -2.98
CA ARG A 69 0.25 12.21 -2.34
C ARG A 69 -0.56 10.97 -1.96
N GLY A 70 -0.89 10.84 -0.68
CA GLY A 70 -1.75 9.78 -0.17
C GLY A 70 -3.22 10.19 -0.11
N THR A 71 -4.05 9.30 0.40
CA THR A 71 -5.45 9.57 0.73
C THR A 71 -5.70 9.38 2.22
N ASP A 72 -6.54 10.26 2.79
CA ASP A 72 -7.02 10.20 4.17
C ASP A 72 -8.49 9.80 4.19
N CYS A 73 -8.83 8.90 5.08
CA CYS A 73 -10.22 8.65 5.47
C CYS A 73 -10.38 8.97 6.96
N LYS A 74 -11.28 9.88 7.27
CA LYS A 74 -11.53 10.36 8.62
C LYS A 74 -12.94 10.00 9.05
N TYR A 75 -13.06 9.31 10.17
CA TYR A 75 -14.31 8.87 10.78
C TYR A 75 -14.51 9.62 12.08
N ARG A 76 -15.74 10.03 12.38
CA ARG A 76 -16.09 10.74 13.61
C ARG A 76 -17.31 10.14 14.26
N THR A 77 -17.27 10.05 15.59
CA THR A 77 -18.45 9.72 16.39
C THR A 77 -19.19 10.98 16.78
N PRO A 78 -20.48 10.92 17.11
CA PRO A 78 -21.21 12.04 17.69
C PRO A 78 -20.60 12.56 19.01
N SER A 79 -19.91 11.69 19.76
CA SER A 79 -19.22 12.02 21.01
C SER A 79 -17.85 12.69 20.82
N GLY A 80 -17.41 12.90 19.58
CA GLY A 80 -16.17 13.61 19.26
C GLY A 80 -14.93 12.72 19.09
N SER A 81 -15.04 11.39 19.18
CA SER A 81 -13.92 10.52 18.82
C SER A 81 -13.63 10.61 17.33
N GLU A 82 -12.35 10.57 16.96
CA GLU A 82 -11.89 10.63 15.58
C GLU A 82 -10.95 9.43 15.30
N PHE A 83 -11.27 8.64 14.28
CA PHE A 83 -10.34 7.67 13.71
C PHE A 83 -9.86 8.19 12.36
N LEU A 84 -8.54 8.19 12.16
CA LEU A 84 -7.89 8.56 10.91
C LEU A 84 -7.19 7.34 10.33
N PHE A 85 -7.53 7.00 9.10
CA PHE A 85 -6.79 6.07 8.26
C PHE A 85 -6.18 6.82 7.08
N ARG A 86 -4.89 6.63 6.84
CA ARG A 86 -4.11 7.27 5.78
C ARG A 86 -3.32 6.23 5.04
N ILE A 87 -3.32 6.28 3.70
CA ILE A 87 -2.54 5.37 2.87
C ILE A 87 -1.75 6.13 1.79
N TYR A 88 -0.56 5.64 1.52
CA TYR A 88 0.32 6.06 0.43
C TYR A 88 0.70 4.84 -0.40
N VAL A 89 0.71 5.00 -1.73
CA VAL A 89 1.25 4.01 -2.66
C VAL A 89 2.52 4.60 -3.24
N GLU A 90 3.66 4.04 -2.84
CA GLU A 90 4.97 4.49 -3.28
C GLU A 90 5.29 3.95 -4.69
N PRO A 91 6.25 4.57 -5.41
CA PRO A 91 6.66 4.08 -6.73
C PRO A 91 7.21 2.65 -6.71
N SER A 92 7.87 2.25 -5.62
CA SER A 92 8.42 0.90 -5.43
C SER A 92 8.47 0.52 -3.96
N ALA A 93 8.67 -0.78 -3.68
CA ALA A 93 8.88 -1.29 -2.33
C ALA A 93 10.15 -0.71 -1.66
N ASP A 94 11.20 -0.45 -2.44
CA ASP A 94 12.45 0.13 -1.91
C ASP A 94 12.23 1.58 -1.46
N VAL A 95 11.51 2.38 -2.25
CA VAL A 95 11.12 3.75 -1.87
C VAL A 95 10.23 3.73 -0.63
N ALA A 96 9.29 2.79 -0.56
CA ALA A 96 8.44 2.62 0.61
C ALA A 96 9.26 2.30 1.87
N LYS A 97 10.21 1.37 1.76
CA LYS A 97 11.12 0.97 2.85
C LYS A 97 11.99 2.13 3.33
N GLU A 98 12.62 2.85 2.40
CA GLU A 98 13.44 4.03 2.75
C GLU A 98 12.61 5.10 3.46
N THR A 99 11.44 5.42 2.91
CA THR A 99 10.53 6.41 3.49
C THR A 99 10.05 5.97 4.88
N PHE A 100 9.69 4.70 5.03
CA PHE A 100 9.24 4.14 6.31
C PHE A 100 10.34 4.24 7.38
N LYS A 101 11.58 3.89 7.02
CA LYS A 101 12.75 4.03 7.90
C LYS A 101 12.97 5.49 8.34
N LYS A 102 12.86 6.46 7.43
CA LYS A 102 12.98 7.90 7.78
C LYS A 102 11.86 8.35 8.71
N LEU A 103 10.63 7.91 8.46
CA LEU A 103 9.50 8.22 9.33
C LEU A 103 9.66 7.60 10.72
N SER A 104 10.12 6.35 10.83
CA SER A 104 10.36 5.71 12.13
C SER A 104 11.43 6.46 12.93
N THR A 105 12.48 6.95 12.28
CA THR A 105 13.49 7.77 12.94
C THR A 105 12.93 9.12 13.43
N HIS A 106 11.99 9.70 12.68
CA HIS A 106 11.39 11.01 13.05
C HIS A 106 10.34 10.90 14.14
N PHE A 107 9.45 9.92 14.08
CA PHE A 107 8.36 9.76 15.05
C PHE A 107 8.75 8.96 16.30
N GLY A 108 9.86 8.24 16.24
CA GLY A 108 10.35 7.40 17.32
C GLY A 108 9.44 6.16 17.52
N PRO A 109 9.87 4.95 17.11
CA PRO A 109 9.11 3.76 17.39
C PRO A 109 9.11 3.52 18.90
N ASN A 110 7.93 3.37 19.48
CA ASN A 110 7.76 3.01 20.88
C ASN A 110 7.71 1.48 21.05
N LYS A 111 7.08 0.79 20.09
CA LYS A 111 6.85 -0.65 20.12
C LYS A 111 6.72 -1.18 18.71
N THR A 112 7.38 -2.28 18.38
CA THR A 112 7.14 -3.02 17.12
C THR A 112 5.75 -3.65 17.13
N ALA A 113 5.15 -3.79 15.96
CA ALA A 113 3.84 -4.42 15.80
C ALA A 113 3.93 -5.62 14.85
N ASP A 114 3.61 -6.81 15.35
CA ASP A 114 3.61 -8.04 14.56
C ASP A 114 2.29 -8.20 13.79
N GLY A 115 2.38 -8.72 12.56
CA GLY A 115 1.23 -8.96 11.70
C GLY A 115 1.63 -9.40 10.30
N ASN A 116 0.65 -9.45 9.38
CA ASN A 116 0.87 -9.80 7.97
C ASN A 116 1.29 -8.58 7.15
N TRP A 117 2.42 -8.01 7.49
CA TRP A 117 3.07 -6.87 6.84
C TRP A 117 4.58 -7.00 6.92
N ASP A 118 5.32 -6.15 6.19
CA ASP A 118 6.78 -6.22 6.18
C ASP A 118 7.39 -5.53 7.42
N GLU A 119 6.83 -4.39 7.80
CA GLU A 119 7.29 -3.60 8.95
C GLU A 119 6.12 -2.84 9.56
N ALA A 120 6.07 -2.78 10.90
CA ALA A 120 5.14 -1.90 11.59
C ALA A 120 5.66 -1.50 12.99
N TYR A 121 5.21 -0.33 13.44
CA TYR A 121 5.48 0.15 14.80
C TYR A 121 4.35 1.04 15.29
N PHE A 122 4.21 1.13 16.61
CA PHE A 122 3.46 2.17 17.28
C PHE A 122 4.37 3.34 17.64
N ASP A 123 3.90 4.56 17.43
CA ASP A 123 4.57 5.76 17.92
C ASP A 123 4.18 6.07 19.38
N SER A 124 4.77 7.12 19.96
CA SER A 124 4.49 7.55 21.33
C SER A 124 3.06 8.04 21.58
N ARG A 125 2.25 8.16 20.51
CA ARG A 125 0.83 8.55 20.55
C ARG A 125 -0.09 7.35 20.33
N HIS A 126 0.46 6.13 20.41
CA HIS A 126 -0.24 4.88 20.12
C HIS A 126 -0.84 4.83 18.70
N SER A 127 -0.25 5.56 17.75
CA SER A 127 -0.63 5.49 16.35
C SER A 127 0.14 4.38 15.67
N LEU A 128 -0.52 3.61 14.82
CA LEU A 128 0.08 2.49 14.09
C LEU A 128 0.58 2.93 12.72
N HIS A 129 1.84 2.67 12.44
CA HIS A 129 2.48 2.83 11.15
C HIS A 129 2.79 1.46 10.57
N VAL A 130 2.43 1.23 9.32
CA VAL A 130 2.60 -0.06 8.64
C VAL A 130 3.17 0.13 7.25
N ARG A 131 4.05 -0.78 6.82
CA ARG A 131 4.50 -0.95 5.44
C ARG A 131 4.23 -2.38 4.96
N LYS A 132 3.65 -2.51 3.77
CA LYS A 132 3.49 -3.78 3.07
C LYS A 132 3.75 -3.56 1.58
N GLY A 133 4.80 -4.21 1.05
CA GLY A 133 5.24 -3.98 -0.32
C GLY A 133 5.58 -2.51 -0.56
N LYS A 134 4.90 -1.90 -1.52
CA LYS A 134 5.02 -0.47 -1.85
C LYS A 134 4.00 0.41 -1.14
N GLU A 135 3.08 -0.16 -0.39
CA GLU A 135 2.06 0.57 0.37
C GLU A 135 2.58 0.90 1.78
N ARG A 136 2.30 2.13 2.22
CA ARG A 136 2.49 2.58 3.59
C ARG A 136 1.19 3.15 4.10
N TYR A 137 0.80 2.78 5.30
CA TYR A 137 -0.40 3.34 5.89
C TYR A 137 -0.23 3.64 7.38
N TYR A 138 -1.08 4.53 7.85
CA TYR A 138 -1.07 5.09 9.19
C TYR A 138 -2.49 5.07 9.74
N MET A 139 -2.62 4.66 10.99
CA MET A 139 -3.89 4.63 11.71
C MET A 139 -3.77 5.29 13.07
N ARG A 140 -4.74 6.12 13.40
CA ARG A 140 -4.79 6.80 14.69
C ARG A 140 -6.21 6.96 15.19
N LEU A 141 -6.44 6.61 16.46
CA LEU A 141 -7.66 6.91 17.19
C LEU A 141 -7.43 8.08 18.17
N LYS A 142 -8.37 9.02 18.23
CA LYS A 142 -8.40 10.14 19.18
C LYS A 142 -9.79 10.29 19.80
N PRO A 143 -9.89 10.50 21.11
CA PRO A 143 -8.80 10.27 22.07
C PRO A 143 -8.37 8.82 22.07
N VAL A 144 -7.14 8.56 22.47
CA VAL A 144 -6.72 7.18 22.79
C VAL A 144 -7.61 6.74 23.95
N GLY A 145 -8.16 5.52 23.84
CA GLY A 145 -8.98 4.96 24.92
C GLY A 145 -8.20 4.92 26.26
N THR A 146 -8.91 4.74 27.35
CA THR A 146 -8.33 4.60 28.70
C THR A 146 -7.37 3.39 28.78
N ASP A 147 -7.53 2.42 27.89
CA ASP A 147 -6.65 1.26 27.73
C ASP A 147 -5.90 1.38 26.38
N ALA A 148 -4.63 1.76 26.47
CA ALA A 148 -3.75 1.92 25.30
C ALA A 148 -3.50 0.57 24.61
N ASP A 149 -3.34 -0.52 25.36
CA ASP A 149 -3.10 -1.86 24.80
C ASP A 149 -4.32 -2.36 24.02
N GLN A 150 -5.52 -2.09 24.51
CA GLN A 150 -6.76 -2.40 23.78
C GLN A 150 -6.84 -1.58 22.47
N THR A 151 -6.51 -0.29 22.52
CA THR A 151 -6.48 0.56 21.35
C THR A 151 -5.48 0.04 20.32
N GLU A 152 -4.26 -0.30 20.72
CA GLU A 152 -3.25 -0.89 19.85
C GLU A 152 -3.72 -2.20 19.23
N LYS A 153 -4.35 -3.09 20.00
CA LYS A 153 -4.93 -4.34 19.49
C LYS A 153 -6.01 -4.09 18.44
N GLN A 154 -6.89 -3.11 18.67
CA GLN A 154 -7.92 -2.74 17.72
C GLN A 154 -7.34 -2.17 16.41
N LEU A 155 -6.34 -1.30 16.51
CA LEU A 155 -5.64 -0.76 15.34
C LEU A 155 -4.92 -1.87 14.55
N LYS A 156 -4.30 -2.84 15.23
CA LYS A 156 -3.71 -4.03 14.58
C LYS A 156 -4.76 -4.84 13.81
N ASN A 157 -5.94 -5.04 14.36
CA ASN A 157 -7.02 -5.77 13.70
C ASN A 157 -7.51 -5.05 12.43
N LEU A 158 -7.63 -3.71 12.47
CA LEU A 158 -7.95 -2.92 11.29
C LEU A 158 -6.83 -2.98 10.25
N ALA A 159 -5.58 -2.87 10.70
CA ALA A 159 -4.42 -2.96 9.82
C ALA A 159 -4.30 -4.32 9.12
N ALA A 160 -4.60 -5.41 9.82
CA ALA A 160 -4.59 -6.76 9.24
C ALA A 160 -5.64 -6.91 8.13
N SER A 161 -6.81 -6.31 8.30
CA SER A 161 -7.85 -6.34 7.27
C SER A 161 -7.48 -5.52 6.03
N VAL A 162 -6.79 -4.39 6.19
CA VAL A 162 -6.23 -3.62 5.07
C VAL A 162 -5.12 -4.41 4.38
N ALA A 163 -4.19 -4.99 5.15
CA ALA A 163 -3.10 -5.78 4.60
C ALA A 163 -3.57 -7.00 3.81
N GLY A 164 -4.74 -7.55 4.13
CA GLY A 164 -5.36 -8.64 3.37
C GLY A 164 -5.95 -8.23 2.01
N GLN A 165 -6.09 -6.93 1.76
CA GLN A 165 -6.62 -6.36 0.51
C GLN A 165 -5.52 -5.79 -0.40
N LEU A 166 -4.30 -5.63 0.08
CA LEU A 166 -3.12 -5.15 -0.62
C LEU A 166 -2.24 -6.32 -1.10
#